data_12672d1fe8e851f4b501ad74d4bd192b
#
_entry.id   12672d1fe8e851f4b501ad74d4bd192b
#
_cell.length_a   1.000
_cell.length_b   1.000
_cell.length_c   1.000
_cell.angle_alpha   90.00
_cell.angle_beta   90.00
_cell.angle_gamma   90.00
#
_symmetry.space_group_name_H-M   'P 1'
#
loop_
_entity.id
_entity.type
_entity.pdbx_description
1 polymer ?
#
loop_
_entity_poly.entity_id
_entity_poly.type
_entity_poly.pdbx_seq_one_letter_code
_entity_poly.pdbx_strand_id
1 'polypeptide(L)'
;WEEHTLYIFTHGFFSPKECRFLQSLNQVLEHTEVEFYHSGDLDYGGIKIFLYIQKNIFPELQPLMMDVQTYEKYRNYAEKIEDTTLEKLKKLQIENPVLRQLAEKLAREKKGIEQESFLL
;
A
#
# COMPACT_ATOMS: atom_id res chain seq x y z
N TRP A 1 17.03 -8.65 -3.49
CA TRP A 1 16.54 -8.29 -4.83
C TRP A 1 16.54 -9.51 -5.74
N GLU A 2 15.39 -9.90 -6.22
CA GLU A 2 15.25 -11.02 -7.12
C GLU A 2 15.01 -10.54 -8.57
N GLU A 3 15.51 -11.30 -9.56
CA GLU A 3 15.41 -10.97 -10.97
C GLU A 3 13.97 -10.74 -11.46
N HIS A 4 13.01 -11.46 -10.86
CA HIS A 4 11.63 -11.48 -11.32
C HIS A 4 10.69 -10.71 -10.41
N THR A 5 11.23 -9.80 -9.61
CA THR A 5 10.44 -9.04 -8.65
C THR A 5 10.59 -7.54 -8.89
N LEU A 6 9.46 -6.85 -8.96
CA LEU A 6 9.42 -5.39 -9.06
C LEU A 6 8.85 -4.83 -7.76
N TYR A 7 9.62 -3.98 -7.07
CA TYR A 7 9.20 -3.31 -5.86
C TYR A 7 8.83 -1.87 -6.17
N ILE A 8 7.67 -1.44 -5.67
CA ILE A 8 7.17 -0.07 -5.88
C ILE A 8 7.04 0.62 -4.53
N PHE A 9 7.77 1.72 -4.34
CA PHE A 9 7.69 2.55 -3.16
C PHE A 9 7.14 3.91 -3.55
N THR A 10 6.12 4.40 -2.85
CA THR A 10 5.53 5.68 -3.15
C THR A 10 5.17 6.45 -1.88
N HIS A 11 5.23 7.78 -1.96
CA HIS A 11 4.82 8.68 -0.90
C HIS A 11 3.50 9.39 -1.23
N GLY A 12 2.89 9.08 -2.37
CA GLY A 12 1.65 9.68 -2.81
C GLY A 12 1.15 9.06 -4.10
N PHE A 13 0.13 9.66 -4.67
CA PHE A 13 -0.40 9.20 -5.95
C PHE A 13 0.55 9.57 -7.08
N PHE A 14 0.63 8.70 -8.07
CA PHE A 14 1.40 8.97 -9.27
C PHE A 14 0.73 10.06 -10.11
N SER A 15 1.55 10.87 -10.80
CA SER A 15 1.05 11.79 -11.80
C SER A 15 0.47 11.01 -12.98
N PRO A 16 -0.38 11.64 -13.81
CA PRO A 16 -0.89 10.97 -15.02
C PRO A 16 0.21 10.43 -15.93
N LYS A 17 1.33 11.17 -16.04
CA LYS A 17 2.48 10.74 -16.84
C LYS A 17 3.13 9.49 -16.26
N GLU A 18 3.30 9.45 -14.94
CA GLU A 18 3.85 8.29 -14.24
C GLU A 18 2.94 7.08 -14.37
N CYS A 19 1.62 7.28 -14.24
CA CYS A 19 0.64 6.20 -14.42
C CYS A 19 0.73 5.60 -15.82
N ARG A 20 0.81 6.44 -16.84
CA ARG A 20 0.93 5.96 -18.23
C ARG A 20 2.21 5.16 -18.44
N PHE A 21 3.32 5.63 -17.87
CA PHE A 21 4.59 4.92 -17.96
C PHE A 21 4.49 3.54 -17.30
N LEU A 22 3.94 3.48 -16.10
CA LEU A 22 3.80 2.22 -15.36
C LEU A 22 2.83 1.26 -16.03
N GLN A 23 1.75 1.77 -16.63
CA GLN A 23 0.81 0.96 -17.40
C GLN A 23 1.50 0.35 -18.62
N SER A 24 2.34 1.13 -19.30
CA SER A 24 3.12 0.64 -20.45
C SER A 24 4.12 -0.44 -20.00
N LEU A 25 4.77 -0.23 -18.86
CA LEU A 25 5.69 -1.21 -18.28
C LEU A 25 4.96 -2.51 -17.96
N ASN A 26 3.77 -2.43 -17.37
CA ASN A 26 2.98 -3.61 -17.06
C ASN A 26 2.63 -4.40 -18.33
N GLN A 27 2.28 -3.71 -19.42
CA GLN A 27 1.98 -4.37 -20.69
C GLN A 27 3.17 -5.14 -21.23
N VAL A 28 4.38 -4.56 -21.10
CA VAL A 28 5.61 -5.23 -21.52
C VAL A 28 5.88 -6.48 -20.68
N LEU A 29 5.55 -6.43 -19.38
CA LEU A 29 5.86 -7.49 -18.43
C LEU A 29 4.74 -8.52 -18.23
N GLU A 30 3.56 -8.31 -18.81
CA GLU A 30 2.38 -9.14 -18.52
C GLU A 30 2.54 -10.62 -18.87
N HIS A 31 3.44 -10.95 -19.80
CA HIS A 31 3.72 -12.33 -20.20
C HIS A 31 4.98 -12.90 -19.55
N THR A 32 5.51 -12.22 -18.53
CA THR A 32 6.69 -12.66 -17.81
C THR A 32 6.32 -13.08 -16.40
N GLU A 33 7.20 -13.85 -15.73
CA GLU A 33 6.99 -14.27 -14.36
C GLU A 33 7.50 -13.21 -13.38
N VAL A 34 7.04 -11.96 -13.53
CA VAL A 34 7.44 -10.85 -12.67
C VAL A 34 6.41 -10.68 -11.56
N GLU A 35 6.88 -10.63 -10.32
CA GLU A 35 6.05 -10.34 -9.16
C GLU A 35 6.09 -8.85 -8.83
N PHE A 36 4.93 -8.27 -8.52
CA PHE A 36 4.80 -6.85 -8.22
C PHE A 36 4.48 -6.66 -6.76
N TYR A 37 5.29 -5.86 -6.06
CA TYR A 37 5.09 -5.52 -4.65
C TYR A 37 5.06 -4.02 -4.47
N HIS A 38 4.18 -3.56 -3.58
CA HIS A 38 4.09 -2.16 -3.22
C HIS A 38 4.22 -2.01 -1.71
N SER A 39 5.02 -1.04 -1.29
CA SER A 39 5.14 -0.65 0.10
C SER A 39 4.86 0.85 0.22
N GLY A 40 4.10 1.22 1.24
CA GLY A 40 3.71 2.60 1.48
C GLY A 40 3.38 2.83 2.94
N ASP A 41 2.75 3.96 3.22
CA ASP A 41 2.37 4.30 4.58
C ASP A 41 1.35 3.31 5.14
N LEU A 42 1.46 3.02 6.43
CA LEU A 42 0.50 2.18 7.16
C LEU A 42 -0.63 3.06 7.68
N ASP A 43 -1.39 3.62 6.75
CA ASP A 43 -2.52 4.51 7.04
C ASP A 43 -3.53 4.44 5.89
N TYR A 44 -4.61 5.22 6.02
CA TYR A 44 -5.67 5.28 5.00
C TYR A 44 -5.11 5.66 3.63
N GLY A 45 -4.24 6.68 3.58
CA GLY A 45 -3.64 7.15 2.33
C GLY A 45 -2.82 6.07 1.65
N GLY A 46 -1.98 5.37 2.41
CA GLY A 46 -1.14 4.30 1.88
C GLY A 46 -1.95 3.14 1.32
N ILE A 47 -3.00 2.73 2.04
CA ILE A 47 -3.89 1.66 1.57
C ILE A 47 -4.62 2.10 0.31
N LYS A 48 -5.12 3.34 0.27
CA LYS A 48 -5.83 3.87 -0.89
C LYS A 48 -4.94 3.92 -2.14
N ILE A 49 -3.69 4.31 -1.97
CA ILE A 49 -2.71 4.33 -3.05
C ILE A 49 -2.47 2.91 -3.58
N PHE A 50 -2.31 1.94 -2.69
CA PHE A 50 -2.16 0.53 -3.07
C PHE A 50 -3.34 0.07 -3.92
N LEU A 51 -4.57 0.32 -3.45
CA LEU A 51 -5.78 -0.09 -4.16
C LEU A 51 -5.88 0.57 -5.53
N TYR A 52 -5.47 1.83 -5.64
CA TYR A 52 -5.46 2.55 -6.91
C TYR A 52 -4.48 1.90 -7.89
N ILE A 53 -3.25 1.61 -7.45
CA ILE A 53 -2.22 1.00 -8.28
C ILE A 53 -2.66 -0.39 -8.73
N GLN A 54 -3.22 -1.18 -7.82
CA GLN A 54 -3.69 -2.52 -8.13
C GLN A 54 -4.81 -2.50 -9.18
N LYS A 55 -5.76 -1.58 -9.02
CA LYS A 55 -6.90 -1.49 -9.93
C LYS A 55 -6.51 -0.96 -11.31
N ASN A 56 -5.61 0.01 -11.38
CA ASN A 56 -5.38 0.78 -12.60
C ASN A 56 -4.08 0.46 -13.30
N ILE A 57 -3.12 -0.18 -12.63
CA ILE A 57 -1.78 -0.38 -13.19
C ILE A 57 -1.34 -1.83 -13.10
N PHE A 58 -1.28 -2.40 -11.90
CA PHE A 58 -0.77 -3.76 -11.65
C PHE A 58 -1.79 -4.62 -10.90
N PRO A 59 -2.67 -5.35 -11.64
CA PRO A 59 -3.70 -6.18 -10.98
C PRO A 59 -3.13 -7.26 -10.05
N GLU A 60 -1.91 -7.70 -10.30
CA GLU A 60 -1.24 -8.75 -9.50
C GLU A 60 -0.44 -8.18 -8.32
N LEU A 61 -0.62 -6.90 -7.99
CA LEU A 61 0.15 -6.23 -6.94
C LEU A 61 -0.09 -6.87 -5.58
N GLN A 62 1.00 -7.06 -4.81
CA GLN A 62 0.96 -7.58 -3.45
C GLN A 62 1.51 -6.57 -2.47
N PRO A 63 1.00 -6.54 -1.23
CA PRO A 63 1.54 -5.64 -0.21
C PRO A 63 2.88 -6.15 0.31
N LEU A 64 3.83 -5.22 0.51
CA LEU A 64 5.12 -5.49 1.14
C LEU A 64 5.27 -4.56 2.34
N MET A 65 5.46 -5.09 3.52
CA MET A 65 5.56 -4.31 4.76
C MET A 65 4.32 -3.43 4.99
N MET A 66 3.17 -3.86 4.49
CA MET A 66 1.87 -3.24 4.75
C MET A 66 0.97 -4.27 5.41
N ASP A 67 1.38 -4.73 6.59
CA ASP A 67 0.69 -5.78 7.33
C ASP A 67 0.68 -5.49 8.84
N VAL A 68 -0.05 -6.30 9.57
CA VAL A 68 -0.19 -6.16 11.02
C VAL A 68 1.15 -6.36 11.73
N GLN A 69 1.99 -7.27 11.24
CA GLN A 69 3.29 -7.54 11.85
C GLN A 69 4.20 -6.32 11.76
N THR A 70 4.25 -5.67 10.60
CA THR A 70 5.02 -4.44 10.41
C THR A 70 4.48 -3.32 11.30
N TYR A 71 3.15 -3.19 11.39
CA TYR A 71 2.51 -2.22 12.25
C TYR A 71 2.95 -2.42 13.71
N GLU A 72 2.88 -3.64 14.21
CA GLU A 72 3.27 -3.95 15.59
C GLU A 72 4.75 -3.65 15.86
N LYS A 73 5.60 -3.96 14.88
CA LYS A 73 7.05 -3.71 15.00
C LYS A 73 7.37 -2.24 15.17
N TYR A 74 6.63 -1.37 14.47
CA TYR A 74 6.89 0.07 14.45
C TYR A 74 5.81 0.90 15.14
N ARG A 75 5.02 0.28 16.00
CA ARG A 75 3.88 0.92 16.65
C ARG A 75 4.27 2.18 17.46
N ASN A 76 5.51 2.29 17.90
CA ASN A 76 5.99 3.46 18.64
C ASN A 76 5.98 4.74 17.81
N TYR A 77 5.94 4.61 16.48
CA TYR A 77 5.89 5.75 15.55
C TYR A 77 4.46 6.09 15.13
N ALA A 78 3.47 5.37 15.63
CA ALA A 78 2.09 5.56 15.22
C ALA A 78 1.52 6.89 15.73
N GLU A 79 0.77 7.57 14.86
CA GLU A 79 0.12 8.84 15.16
C GLU A 79 -1.38 8.72 15.00
N LYS A 80 -2.12 9.53 15.75
CA LYS A 80 -3.57 9.49 15.75
C LYS A 80 -4.17 9.76 14.37
N ILE A 81 -5.15 8.95 14.00
CA ILE A 81 -5.94 9.14 12.77
C ILE A 81 -7.17 9.99 13.12
N GLU A 82 -7.46 10.98 12.27
CA GLU A 82 -8.65 11.81 12.45
C GLU A 82 -9.93 10.99 12.26
N ASP A 83 -11.01 11.39 12.98
CA ASP A 83 -12.28 10.67 12.95
C ASP A 83 -12.86 10.58 11.54
N THR A 84 -12.74 11.66 10.74
CA THR A 84 -13.22 11.67 9.36
C THR A 84 -12.48 10.65 8.50
N THR A 85 -11.18 10.51 8.70
CA THR A 85 -10.35 9.55 8.00
C THR A 85 -10.68 8.13 8.45
N LEU A 86 -10.95 7.92 9.75
CA LEU A 86 -11.36 6.60 10.25
C LEU A 86 -12.66 6.13 9.60
N GLU A 87 -13.61 7.04 9.41
CA GLU A 87 -14.88 6.71 8.74
C GLU A 87 -14.63 6.28 7.29
N LYS A 88 -13.73 6.97 6.59
CA LYS A 88 -13.36 6.59 5.21
C LYS A 88 -12.67 5.24 5.17
N LEU A 89 -11.79 4.98 6.14
CA LEU A 89 -11.06 3.72 6.24
C LEU A 89 -12.03 2.54 6.43
N LYS A 90 -13.02 2.70 7.30
CA LYS A 90 -14.01 1.66 7.56
C LYS A 90 -14.89 1.34 6.35
N LYS A 91 -15.02 2.28 5.41
CA LYS A 91 -15.82 2.11 4.20
C LYS A 91 -15.07 1.50 3.04
N LEU A 92 -13.76 1.36 3.14
CA LEU A 92 -12.96 0.77 2.08
C LEU A 92 -13.30 -0.72 1.92
N GLN A 93 -13.49 -1.11 0.67
CA GLN A 93 -13.67 -2.51 0.33
C GLN A 93 -12.32 -3.08 -0.08
N ILE A 94 -11.78 -3.97 0.75
CA ILE A 94 -10.45 -4.52 0.58
C ILE A 94 -10.55 -6.03 0.44
N GLU A 95 -10.19 -6.55 -0.72
CA GLU A 95 -10.23 -7.98 -1.00
C GLU A 95 -8.99 -8.70 -0.48
N ASN A 96 -7.82 -8.05 -0.57
CA ASN A 96 -6.58 -8.65 -0.10
C ASN A 96 -6.64 -8.85 1.42
N PRO A 97 -6.48 -10.11 1.92
CA PRO A 97 -6.63 -10.37 3.35
C PRO A 97 -5.55 -9.70 4.21
N VAL A 98 -4.35 -9.52 3.70
CA VAL A 98 -3.26 -8.85 4.44
C VAL A 98 -3.60 -7.39 4.66
N LEU A 99 -4.02 -6.68 3.62
CA LEU A 99 -4.42 -5.29 3.72
C LEU A 99 -5.69 -5.11 4.54
N ARG A 100 -6.63 -6.04 4.42
CA ARG A 100 -7.87 -5.98 5.21
C ARG A 100 -7.57 -6.08 6.70
N GLN A 101 -6.70 -6.99 7.10
CA GLN A 101 -6.28 -7.13 8.49
C GLN A 101 -5.57 -5.87 8.98
N LEU A 102 -4.73 -5.27 8.14
CA LEU A 102 -4.07 -4.00 8.45
C LEU A 102 -5.10 -2.89 8.66
N ALA A 103 -6.07 -2.76 7.75
CA ALA A 103 -7.10 -1.73 7.86
C ALA A 103 -7.94 -1.89 9.14
N GLU A 104 -8.28 -3.13 9.50
CA GLU A 104 -8.99 -3.43 10.75
C GLU A 104 -8.15 -3.04 11.97
N LYS A 105 -6.85 -3.30 11.93
CA LYS A 105 -5.93 -2.92 13.00
C LYS A 105 -5.84 -1.41 13.14
N LEU A 106 -5.68 -0.69 12.02
CA LEU A 106 -5.64 0.77 12.02
C LEU A 106 -6.92 1.36 12.61
N ALA A 107 -8.08 0.83 12.24
CA ALA A 107 -9.36 1.30 12.74
C ALA A 107 -9.54 1.04 14.24
N ARG A 108 -9.06 -0.09 14.73
CA ARG A 108 -9.14 -0.48 16.13
C ARG A 108 -8.22 0.37 17.01
N GLU A 109 -6.98 0.55 16.56
CA GLU A 109 -5.99 1.33 17.31
C GLU A 109 -6.17 2.84 17.13
N LYS A 110 -6.83 3.26 16.05
CA LYS A 110 -7.06 4.66 15.68
C LYS A 110 -5.75 5.41 15.45
N LYS A 111 -4.72 4.72 15.00
CA LYS A 111 -3.38 5.27 14.74
C LYS A 111 -2.81 4.67 13.47
N GLY A 112 -2.10 5.50 12.69
CA GLY A 112 -1.40 5.08 11.48
C GLY A 112 0.08 5.40 11.58
N ILE A 113 0.89 4.83 10.67
CA ILE A 113 2.34 5.01 10.67
C ILE A 113 2.79 5.44 9.29
N GLU A 114 3.51 6.56 9.21
CA GLU A 114 4.14 6.98 7.96
C GLU A 114 5.39 6.13 7.72
N GLN A 115 5.58 5.67 6.49
CA GLN A 115 6.68 4.79 6.14
C GLN A 115 8.05 5.41 6.44
N GLU A 116 8.18 6.72 6.26
CA GLU A 116 9.42 7.44 6.57
C GLU A 116 9.88 7.23 8.01
N SER A 117 8.95 7.02 8.93
CA SER A 117 9.25 6.86 10.35
C SER A 117 10.07 5.62 10.64
N PHE A 118 9.97 4.58 9.83
CA PHE A 118 10.66 3.32 10.08
C PHE A 118 11.63 2.89 8.99
N LEU A 119 11.74 3.63 7.90
CA LEU A 119 12.71 3.34 6.84
C LEU A 119 14.03 4.09 7.01
N LEU A 120 14.09 5.03 7.93
CA LEU A 120 15.29 5.83 8.18
C LEU A 120 16.26 5.14 9.12
#